data_6bec3eff786fb812a0b0432fd6348554
#
_entry.id   6bec3eff786fb812a0b0432fd6348554
#
_cell.length_a   1.000
_cell.length_b   1.000
_cell.length_c   1.000
_cell.angle_alpha   90.00
_cell.angle_beta   90.00
_cell.angle_gamma   90.00
#
_symmetry.space_group_name_H-M   'P 1'
#
loop_
_entity.id
_entity.type
_entity.pdbx_description
1 polymer ?
#
loop_
_entity_poly.entity_id
_entity_poly.type
_entity_poly.pdbx_seq_one_letter_code
_entity_poly.pdbx_strand_id
1 'polypeptide(L)'
;VVCYGSCVSCENASFVNVTFSVNMQEEEVNAEGVWLAGGNFGGNPGFLLSDSDGDNIWTITRPVAPETEITYKFVNGPIDASWGGAWEEVPSDCSVGEFNDRQFQVGSVDVEVPTVCFSGCMDCLGEYAVDVTFNLDMNGIDGFDGSEQPYIFGSYNNWDNFSTQTMLSDDDGDNIY
;
A
#
# COMPACT_ATOMS: atom_id res chain seq x y z
N VAL A 1 -19.28 -30.65 -15.36
CA VAL A 1 -19.06 -29.20 -15.47
C VAL A 1 -17.56 -28.97 -15.53
N VAL A 2 -17.07 -28.23 -16.51
CA VAL A 2 -15.64 -27.86 -16.65
C VAL A 2 -15.50 -26.40 -16.28
N CYS A 3 -14.53 -26.06 -15.44
CA CYS A 3 -14.23 -24.68 -15.10
C CYS A 3 -13.70 -23.91 -16.32
N TYR A 4 -14.16 -22.70 -16.53
CA TYR A 4 -13.68 -21.84 -17.59
C TYR A 4 -12.16 -21.62 -17.43
N GLY A 5 -11.40 -21.95 -18.46
CA GLY A 5 -9.93 -21.84 -18.46
C GLY A 5 -9.18 -23.00 -17.81
N SER A 6 -9.86 -24.09 -17.38
CA SER A 6 -9.24 -25.26 -16.76
C SER A 6 -9.73 -26.54 -17.41
N CYS A 7 -8.85 -27.57 -17.48
CA CYS A 7 -9.20 -28.92 -17.93
C CYS A 7 -9.66 -29.84 -16.79
N VAL A 8 -9.74 -29.35 -15.56
CA VAL A 8 -10.21 -30.11 -14.38
C VAL A 8 -11.66 -29.74 -14.04
N SER A 9 -12.38 -30.63 -13.35
CA SER A 9 -13.72 -30.33 -12.87
C SER A 9 -13.66 -29.27 -11.75
N CYS A 10 -14.67 -28.39 -11.70
CA CYS A 10 -14.76 -27.36 -10.65
C CYS A 10 -14.85 -27.95 -9.24
N GLU A 11 -15.23 -29.21 -9.11
CA GLU A 11 -15.34 -29.91 -7.82
C GLU A 11 -13.95 -30.18 -7.16
N ASN A 12 -12.87 -30.11 -7.95
CA ASN A 12 -11.50 -30.30 -7.47
C ASN A 12 -10.64 -29.02 -7.60
N ALA A 13 -11.24 -27.89 -7.97
CA ALA A 13 -10.55 -26.62 -7.97
C ALA A 13 -10.41 -26.14 -6.52
N SER A 14 -9.18 -26.10 -6.00
CA SER A 14 -8.88 -25.43 -4.74
C SER A 14 -8.73 -23.92 -5.00
N PHE A 15 -9.30 -23.13 -4.12
CA PHE A 15 -9.10 -21.68 -4.10
C PHE A 15 -8.63 -21.28 -2.71
N VAL A 16 -7.89 -20.23 -2.65
CA VAL A 16 -7.55 -19.53 -1.41
C VAL A 16 -8.29 -18.20 -1.37
N ASN A 17 -8.66 -17.77 -0.18
CA ASN A 17 -9.27 -16.47 0.00
C ASN A 17 -8.17 -15.41 0.11
N VAL A 18 -8.21 -14.43 -0.77
CA VAL A 18 -7.32 -13.27 -0.77
C VAL A 18 -8.14 -12.05 -0.37
N THR A 19 -7.76 -11.42 0.73
CA THR A 19 -8.38 -10.18 1.20
C THR A 19 -7.54 -8.99 0.73
N PHE A 20 -8.19 -8.09 0.01
CA PHE A 20 -7.62 -6.84 -0.48
C PHE A 20 -8.11 -5.70 0.38
N SER A 21 -7.21 -4.77 0.73
CA SER A 21 -7.54 -3.62 1.55
C SER A 21 -6.90 -2.36 0.97
N VAL A 22 -7.67 -1.26 0.91
CA VAL A 22 -7.17 0.05 0.50
C VAL A 22 -7.62 1.11 1.50
N ASN A 23 -6.68 1.93 1.93
CA ASN A 23 -6.93 3.04 2.82
C ASN A 23 -7.27 4.29 2.00
N MET A 24 -8.45 4.89 2.27
CA MET A 24 -9.01 6.04 1.57
C MET A 24 -8.96 7.32 2.42
N GLN A 25 -8.18 7.36 3.51
CA GLN A 25 -8.16 8.51 4.43
C GLN A 25 -7.73 9.82 3.75
N GLU A 26 -6.93 9.74 2.69
CA GLU A 26 -6.44 10.90 1.95
C GLU A 26 -7.32 11.27 0.74
N GLU A 27 -8.44 10.54 0.54
CA GLU A 27 -9.30 10.68 -0.63
C GLU A 27 -10.76 11.03 -0.25
N GLU A 28 -11.41 11.79 -1.09
CA GLU A 28 -12.86 11.94 -1.03
C GLU A 28 -13.51 10.73 -1.71
N VAL A 29 -14.11 9.86 -0.91
CA VAL A 29 -14.71 8.61 -1.41
C VAL A 29 -15.95 8.89 -2.22
N ASN A 30 -16.04 8.31 -3.42
CA ASN A 30 -17.22 8.38 -4.28
C ASN A 30 -18.45 7.80 -3.58
N ALA A 31 -19.62 8.40 -3.80
CA ALA A 31 -20.88 7.95 -3.21
C ALA A 31 -21.26 6.50 -3.56
N GLU A 32 -20.73 5.96 -4.65
CA GLU A 32 -20.92 4.57 -5.09
C GLU A 32 -19.82 3.63 -4.58
N GLY A 33 -18.91 4.12 -3.70
CA GLY A 33 -17.89 3.34 -3.00
C GLY A 33 -16.62 3.11 -3.78
N VAL A 34 -15.80 2.19 -3.26
CA VAL A 34 -14.49 1.80 -3.80
C VAL A 34 -14.57 0.41 -4.41
N TRP A 35 -13.88 0.19 -5.51
CA TRP A 35 -14.00 -1.03 -6.31
C TRP A 35 -12.62 -1.66 -6.56
N LEU A 36 -12.57 -3.00 -6.57
CA LEU A 36 -11.42 -3.79 -7.03
C LEU A 36 -11.63 -4.15 -8.50
N ALA A 37 -10.66 -3.85 -9.34
CA ALA A 37 -10.74 -4.11 -10.77
C ALA A 37 -9.34 -4.20 -11.41
N GLY A 38 -9.29 -4.22 -12.74
CA GLY A 38 -8.04 -4.33 -13.49
C GLY A 38 -7.46 -5.74 -13.46
N GLY A 39 -6.44 -5.98 -14.28
CA GLY A 39 -5.70 -7.22 -14.31
C GLY A 39 -6.57 -8.48 -14.29
N ASN A 40 -6.36 -9.33 -13.28
CA ASN A 40 -7.11 -10.58 -13.13
C ASN A 40 -8.57 -10.41 -12.70
N PHE A 41 -8.97 -9.22 -12.24
CA PHE A 41 -10.33 -8.94 -11.76
C PHE A 41 -11.22 -8.27 -12.80
N GLY A 42 -10.64 -7.94 -13.97
CA GLY A 42 -11.38 -7.31 -15.07
C GLY A 42 -11.91 -5.92 -14.69
N GLY A 43 -13.03 -5.52 -15.30
CA GLY A 43 -13.63 -4.21 -15.06
C GLY A 43 -15.11 -4.18 -15.37
N ASN A 44 -15.74 -3.01 -15.22
CA ASN A 44 -17.12 -2.66 -15.51
C ASN A 44 -18.17 -3.61 -14.88
N PRO A 45 -18.57 -3.35 -13.61
CA PRO A 45 -18.06 -2.26 -12.73
C PRO A 45 -16.88 -2.67 -11.85
N GLY A 46 -16.41 -3.92 -11.88
CA GLY A 46 -15.48 -4.48 -10.92
C GLY A 46 -16.18 -5.13 -9.72
N PHE A 47 -15.50 -5.19 -8.58
CA PHE A 47 -16.01 -5.75 -7.33
C PHE A 47 -16.03 -4.69 -6.24
N LEU A 48 -17.22 -4.38 -5.74
CA LEU A 48 -17.42 -3.38 -4.69
C LEU A 48 -16.79 -3.84 -3.37
N LEU A 49 -15.98 -3.00 -2.76
CA LEU A 49 -15.42 -3.16 -1.42
C LEU A 49 -16.43 -2.68 -0.35
N SER A 50 -16.12 -2.96 0.90
CA SER A 50 -16.91 -2.55 2.06
C SER A 50 -16.01 -1.89 3.10
N ASP A 51 -16.48 -0.79 3.67
CA ASP A 51 -15.99 -0.16 4.88
C ASP A 51 -17.14 -0.17 5.90
N SER A 52 -17.27 -1.26 6.65
CA SER A 52 -18.43 -1.48 7.52
C SER A 52 -18.29 -0.89 8.92
N ASP A 53 -17.08 -0.60 9.34
CA ASP A 53 -16.72 -0.02 10.64
C ASP A 53 -16.42 1.47 10.56
N GLY A 54 -16.28 2.02 9.35
CA GLY A 54 -16.13 3.44 9.10
C GLY A 54 -14.73 3.98 9.39
N ASP A 55 -13.70 3.12 9.27
CA ASP A 55 -12.31 3.50 9.51
C ASP A 55 -11.58 4.01 8.25
N ASN A 56 -12.30 4.12 7.12
CA ASN A 56 -11.81 4.44 5.79
C ASN A 56 -10.88 3.38 5.17
N ILE A 57 -10.81 2.18 5.74
CA ILE A 57 -10.14 1.04 5.11
C ILE A 57 -11.20 0.16 4.42
N TRP A 58 -11.21 0.23 3.12
CA TRP A 58 -12.14 -0.52 2.28
C TRP A 58 -11.60 -1.89 1.96
N THR A 59 -12.38 -2.94 2.19
CA THR A 59 -11.93 -4.34 2.10
C THR A 59 -12.84 -5.20 1.22
N ILE A 60 -12.24 -6.22 0.58
CA ILE A 60 -12.97 -7.30 -0.09
C ILE A 60 -12.16 -8.58 -0.08
N THR A 61 -12.82 -9.72 0.14
CA THR A 61 -12.21 -11.04 0.01
C THR A 61 -12.67 -11.71 -1.28
N ARG A 62 -11.72 -12.23 -2.07
CA ARG A 62 -12.00 -12.94 -3.33
C ARG A 62 -11.33 -14.30 -3.35
N PRO A 63 -12.01 -15.35 -3.86
CA PRO A 63 -11.37 -16.63 -4.12
C PRO A 63 -10.47 -16.51 -5.34
N VAL A 64 -9.20 -16.92 -5.18
CA VAL A 64 -8.17 -16.89 -6.21
C VAL A 64 -7.52 -18.29 -6.29
N ALA A 65 -7.05 -18.69 -7.46
CA ALA A 65 -6.29 -19.92 -7.60
C ALA A 65 -4.98 -19.83 -6.81
N PRO A 66 -4.61 -20.87 -6.05
CA PRO A 66 -3.33 -20.86 -5.32
C PRO A 66 -2.14 -20.84 -6.29
N GLU A 67 -0.99 -20.41 -5.80
CA GLU A 67 0.28 -20.33 -6.54
C GLU A 67 0.18 -19.50 -7.83
N THR A 68 -0.68 -18.46 -7.81
CA THR A 68 -0.93 -17.59 -8.97
C THR A 68 -0.41 -16.19 -8.70
N GLU A 69 0.25 -15.60 -9.68
CA GLU A 69 0.54 -14.17 -9.70
C GLU A 69 -0.70 -13.42 -10.22
N ILE A 70 -1.14 -12.42 -9.49
CA ILE A 70 -2.29 -11.60 -9.85
C ILE A 70 -1.90 -10.14 -9.98
N THR A 71 -2.59 -9.45 -10.89
CA THR A 71 -2.53 -8.00 -11.02
C THR A 71 -3.90 -7.39 -10.80
N TYR A 72 -3.96 -6.18 -10.24
CA TYR A 72 -5.19 -5.52 -9.88
C TYR A 72 -5.00 -4.01 -9.69
N LYS A 73 -6.11 -3.29 -9.57
CA LYS A 73 -6.19 -1.88 -9.18
C LYS A 73 -7.39 -1.61 -8.30
N PHE A 74 -7.30 -0.53 -7.52
CA PHE A 74 -8.47 0.07 -6.88
C PHE A 74 -9.03 1.20 -7.72
N VAL A 75 -10.34 1.43 -7.61
CA VAL A 75 -11.05 2.47 -8.35
C VAL A 75 -12.00 3.18 -7.39
N ASN A 76 -11.92 4.49 -7.33
CA ASN A 76 -12.82 5.32 -6.54
C ASN A 76 -14.10 5.63 -7.33
N GLY A 77 -15.12 4.82 -7.13
CA GLY A 77 -16.34 4.77 -7.93
C GLY A 77 -16.35 3.62 -8.94
N PRO A 78 -17.52 3.27 -9.50
CA PRO A 78 -17.64 2.17 -10.45
C PRO A 78 -17.02 2.52 -11.80
N ILE A 79 -16.50 1.52 -12.48
CA ILE A 79 -16.03 1.66 -13.85
C ILE A 79 -17.25 1.64 -14.77
N ASP A 80 -17.36 2.61 -15.66
CA ASP A 80 -18.37 2.62 -16.72
C ASP A 80 -17.97 1.77 -17.92
N ALA A 81 -18.89 1.65 -18.89
CA ALA A 81 -18.69 0.85 -20.10
C ALA A 81 -17.57 1.39 -21.01
N SER A 82 -17.10 2.62 -20.81
CA SER A 82 -15.98 3.24 -21.53
C SER A 82 -14.66 3.13 -20.78
N TRP A 83 -14.62 2.39 -19.66
CA TRP A 83 -13.49 2.31 -18.73
C TRP A 83 -13.13 3.64 -18.08
N GLY A 84 -14.08 4.59 -18.07
CA GLY A 84 -13.99 5.80 -17.27
C GLY A 84 -14.09 5.45 -15.79
N GLY A 85 -13.67 6.37 -14.95
CA GLY A 85 -13.67 6.23 -13.51
C GLY A 85 -12.38 6.78 -12.91
N ALA A 86 -12.38 6.94 -11.60
CA ALA A 86 -11.21 7.40 -10.88
C ALA A 86 -10.31 6.21 -10.52
N TRP A 87 -9.58 5.71 -11.50
CA TRP A 87 -8.55 4.70 -11.30
C TRP A 87 -7.43 5.26 -10.44
N GLU A 88 -6.91 4.45 -9.53
CA GLU A 88 -5.70 4.81 -8.82
C GLU A 88 -4.50 4.98 -9.77
N GLU A 89 -3.60 5.90 -9.42
CA GLU A 89 -2.33 6.07 -10.10
C GLU A 89 -1.21 5.42 -9.29
N VAL A 90 -1.03 4.10 -9.45
CA VAL A 90 -0.02 3.36 -8.70
C VAL A 90 1.37 3.84 -9.10
N PRO A 91 2.23 4.26 -8.14
CA PRO A 91 3.58 4.68 -8.43
C PRO A 91 4.42 3.59 -9.12
N SER A 92 5.35 4.00 -9.97
CA SER A 92 6.19 3.08 -10.75
C SER A 92 7.02 2.11 -9.90
N ASP A 93 7.30 2.49 -8.66
CA ASP A 93 8.13 1.69 -7.74
C ASP A 93 7.39 0.47 -7.18
N CYS A 94 6.05 0.45 -7.29
CA CYS A 94 5.20 -0.63 -6.79
C CYS A 94 4.14 -1.08 -7.80
N SER A 95 4.32 -0.76 -9.07
CA SER A 95 3.43 -1.15 -10.16
C SER A 95 4.14 -2.00 -11.21
N VAL A 96 3.33 -2.71 -12.01
CA VAL A 96 3.80 -3.56 -13.09
C VAL A 96 2.96 -3.36 -14.35
N GLY A 97 3.57 -3.72 -15.50
CA GLY A 97 2.89 -3.75 -16.78
C GLY A 97 2.59 -2.36 -17.38
N GLU A 98 1.90 -2.37 -18.51
CA GLU A 98 1.59 -1.18 -19.30
C GLU A 98 0.60 -0.24 -18.59
N PHE A 99 -0.26 -0.79 -17.74
CA PHE A 99 -1.31 -0.06 -17.05
C PHE A 99 -0.95 0.34 -15.61
N ASN A 100 0.30 0.10 -15.18
CA ASN A 100 0.76 0.34 -13.81
C ASN A 100 -0.15 -0.34 -12.77
N ASP A 101 -0.43 -1.63 -12.96
CA ASP A 101 -1.21 -2.42 -12.02
C ASP A 101 -0.40 -2.79 -10.77
N ARG A 102 -1.07 -2.97 -9.64
CA ARG A 102 -0.49 -3.66 -8.47
C ARG A 102 -0.30 -5.14 -8.78
N GLN A 103 0.70 -5.75 -8.16
CA GLN A 103 0.99 -7.17 -8.31
C GLN A 103 1.07 -7.85 -6.95
N PHE A 104 0.57 -9.09 -6.88
CA PHE A 104 0.69 -9.91 -5.69
C PHE A 104 0.86 -11.39 -6.05
N GLN A 105 1.80 -12.08 -5.38
CA GLN A 105 2.00 -13.52 -5.51
C GLN A 105 1.14 -14.25 -4.48
N VAL A 106 0.11 -14.95 -4.94
CA VAL A 106 -0.78 -15.75 -4.10
C VAL A 106 -0.09 -17.08 -3.77
N GLY A 107 -0.07 -17.43 -2.49
CA GLY A 107 0.43 -18.72 -2.01
C GLY A 107 -0.64 -19.82 -1.99
N SER A 108 -0.44 -20.81 -1.14
CA SER A 108 -1.31 -22.00 -1.01
C SER A 108 -2.34 -21.92 0.13
N VAL A 109 -2.39 -20.80 0.87
CA VAL A 109 -3.27 -20.56 2.02
C VAL A 109 -3.97 -19.21 1.89
N ASP A 110 -5.06 -19.03 2.62
CA ASP A 110 -5.75 -17.73 2.72
C ASP A 110 -4.77 -16.65 3.20
N VAL A 111 -4.89 -15.45 2.61
CA VAL A 111 -3.96 -14.35 2.85
C VAL A 111 -4.65 -13.00 2.82
N GLU A 112 -4.20 -12.10 3.67
CA GLU A 112 -4.51 -10.68 3.63
C GLU A 112 -3.34 -9.94 2.94
N VAL A 113 -3.63 -9.27 1.81
CA VAL A 113 -2.66 -8.41 1.15
C VAL A 113 -2.43 -7.18 2.03
N PRO A 114 -1.19 -6.77 2.28
CA PRO A 114 -0.94 -5.56 3.06
C PRO A 114 -1.78 -4.38 2.59
N THR A 115 -2.40 -3.66 3.51
CA THR A 115 -3.16 -2.44 3.22
C THR A 115 -2.25 -1.40 2.57
N VAL A 116 -2.79 -0.70 1.59
CA VAL A 116 -2.08 0.37 0.88
C VAL A 116 -2.94 1.61 0.83
N CYS A 117 -2.31 2.78 0.80
CA CYS A 117 -2.99 4.02 0.48
C CYS A 117 -3.44 4.02 -0.99
N PHE A 118 -4.61 4.59 -1.28
CA PHE A 118 -5.05 4.78 -2.66
C PHE A 118 -3.99 5.60 -3.43
N SER A 119 -3.58 5.14 -4.59
CA SER A 119 -2.45 5.72 -5.35
C SER A 119 -1.09 5.71 -4.62
N GLY A 120 -0.93 4.95 -3.54
CA GLY A 120 0.33 4.83 -2.77
C GLY A 120 0.95 3.44 -2.84
N CYS A 121 2.22 3.30 -2.48
CA CYS A 121 2.89 2.00 -2.38
C CYS A 121 2.75 1.33 -1.01
N MET A 122 2.46 2.11 0.02
CA MET A 122 2.31 1.67 1.42
C MET A 122 1.01 2.22 1.99
N ASP A 123 0.69 1.86 3.22
CA ASP A 123 -0.47 2.41 3.91
C ASP A 123 -0.34 3.94 4.11
N CYS A 124 -1.48 4.63 4.21
CA CYS A 124 -1.49 6.05 4.52
C CYS A 124 -0.93 6.28 5.93
N LEU A 125 -0.10 7.31 6.07
CA LEU A 125 0.48 7.69 7.35
C LEU A 125 -0.49 8.55 8.20
N GLY A 126 -1.80 8.24 8.19
CA GLY A 126 -2.82 8.98 8.90
C GLY A 126 -2.66 8.93 10.44
N GLU A 127 -3.75 8.73 11.16
CA GLU A 127 -3.74 8.66 12.63
C GLU A 127 -2.95 7.48 13.24
N TYR A 128 -2.48 6.53 12.39
CA TYR A 128 -1.59 5.43 12.78
C TYR A 128 -0.11 5.80 12.64
N ALA A 129 0.22 7.02 12.22
CA ALA A 129 1.60 7.48 12.24
C ALA A 129 2.10 7.46 13.70
N VAL A 130 3.22 6.80 13.94
CA VAL A 130 3.88 6.82 15.23
C VAL A 130 5.03 7.80 15.18
N ASP A 131 5.16 8.60 16.24
CA ASP A 131 6.33 9.44 16.41
C ASP A 131 7.53 8.54 16.75
N VAL A 132 8.58 8.64 15.96
CA VAL A 132 9.83 7.96 16.21
C VAL A 132 10.86 9.00 16.62
N THR A 133 11.32 8.90 17.86
CA THR A 133 12.40 9.73 18.37
C THR A 133 13.72 9.00 18.19
N PHE A 134 14.65 9.64 17.52
CA PHE A 134 16.02 9.16 17.40
C PHE A 134 16.88 9.92 18.42
N ASN A 135 17.64 9.21 19.23
CA ASN A 135 18.60 9.79 20.15
C ASN A 135 20.01 9.32 19.77
N LEU A 136 20.88 10.25 19.49
CA LEU A 136 22.27 10.00 19.15
C LEU A 136 23.18 10.59 20.24
N ASP A 137 23.85 9.74 21.00
CA ASP A 137 24.85 10.16 21.99
C ASP A 137 26.22 10.39 21.31
N MET A 138 26.63 11.63 21.28
CA MET A 138 27.92 12.06 20.72
C MET A 138 29.02 12.25 21.78
N ASN A 139 28.72 11.97 23.06
CA ASN A 139 29.71 12.04 24.11
C ASN A 139 30.83 11.01 23.92
N GLY A 140 32.05 11.43 23.98
CA GLY A 140 33.22 10.57 23.84
C GLY A 140 33.62 10.25 22.36
N ILE A 141 33.03 10.91 21.38
CA ILE A 141 33.46 10.84 20.01
C ILE A 141 34.67 11.76 19.81
N ASP A 142 35.81 11.17 19.45
CA ASP A 142 37.04 11.90 19.22
C ASP A 142 36.89 12.94 18.09
N GLY A 143 37.16 14.21 18.40
CA GLY A 143 37.08 15.32 17.46
C GLY A 143 35.70 15.96 17.31
N PHE A 144 34.68 15.47 17.98
CA PHE A 144 33.39 16.14 18.07
C PHE A 144 33.44 17.22 19.16
N ASP A 145 33.14 18.46 18.80
CA ASP A 145 33.20 19.63 19.70
C ASP A 145 31.84 20.35 19.84
N GLY A 146 30.76 19.74 19.28
CA GLY A 146 29.41 20.32 19.31
C GLY A 146 29.20 21.45 18.29
N SER A 147 30.16 21.78 17.45
CA SER A 147 30.03 22.85 16.47
C SER A 147 29.30 22.41 15.19
N GLU A 148 29.21 21.11 14.96
CA GLU A 148 28.51 20.50 13.81
C GLU A 148 27.31 19.74 14.29
N GLN A 149 26.16 19.90 13.61
CA GLN A 149 24.94 19.15 13.92
C GLN A 149 24.92 17.84 13.16
N PRO A 150 24.64 16.72 13.85
CA PRO A 150 24.44 15.44 13.19
C PRO A 150 23.18 15.42 12.32
N TYR A 151 23.20 14.58 11.31
CA TYR A 151 22.07 14.34 10.42
C TYR A 151 21.67 12.88 10.47
N ILE A 152 20.36 12.62 10.36
CA ILE A 152 19.81 11.28 10.17
C ILE A 152 19.14 11.19 8.81
N PHE A 153 19.40 10.12 8.07
CA PHE A 153 18.75 9.85 6.80
C PHE A 153 18.59 8.35 6.58
N GLY A 154 17.59 8.00 5.77
CA GLY A 154 17.26 6.60 5.54
C GLY A 154 16.08 6.46 4.57
N SER A 155 15.51 5.27 4.49
CA SER A 155 14.36 5.00 3.62
C SER A 155 13.11 5.85 3.95
N TYR A 156 12.96 6.27 5.20
CA TYR A 156 11.83 7.10 5.65
C TYR A 156 11.83 8.53 5.05
N ASN A 157 12.98 9.05 4.61
CA ASN A 157 13.11 10.36 3.97
C ASN A 157 13.79 10.28 2.60
N ASN A 158 13.67 9.13 1.93
CA ASN A 158 14.24 8.87 0.61
C ASN A 158 15.75 9.18 0.51
N TRP A 159 16.50 8.92 1.60
CA TRP A 159 17.94 9.14 1.71
C TRP A 159 18.38 10.60 1.50
N ASP A 160 17.45 11.55 1.76
CA ASP A 160 17.79 12.97 1.75
C ASP A 160 18.67 13.33 2.94
N ASN A 161 19.93 13.61 2.69
CA ASN A 161 20.95 13.85 3.70
C ASN A 161 21.30 15.33 3.89
N PHE A 162 20.54 16.24 3.29
CA PHE A 162 20.83 17.68 3.35
C PHE A 162 19.64 18.56 3.71
N SER A 163 18.47 17.99 3.94
CA SER A 163 17.32 18.77 4.33
C SER A 163 17.38 19.13 5.82
N THR A 164 16.81 20.28 6.19
CA THR A 164 16.71 20.70 7.59
C THR A 164 15.83 19.79 8.45
N GLN A 165 15.03 18.93 7.81
CA GLN A 165 14.19 17.93 8.47
C GLN A 165 14.97 16.70 8.95
N THR A 166 16.20 16.55 8.50
CA THR A 166 17.09 15.45 8.89
C THR A 166 18.12 15.84 9.93
N MET A 167 18.19 17.10 10.28
CA MET A 167 19.10 17.65 11.27
C MET A 167 18.62 17.32 12.69
N LEU A 168 19.46 16.71 13.51
CA LEU A 168 19.19 16.48 14.90
C LEU A 168 19.52 17.74 15.72
N SER A 169 18.82 18.01 16.81
CA SER A 169 19.07 19.15 17.71
C SER A 169 19.51 18.67 19.08
N ASP A 170 20.34 19.48 19.72
CA ASP A 170 20.76 19.34 21.11
C ASP A 170 20.43 20.66 21.82
N ASP A 171 19.19 20.77 22.30
CA ASP A 171 18.64 22.01 22.83
C ASP A 171 19.14 22.32 24.27
N ASP A 172 19.61 21.32 24.98
CA ASP A 172 20.09 21.46 26.36
C ASP A 172 21.64 21.40 26.51
N GLY A 173 22.33 21.07 25.40
CA GLY A 173 23.79 21.11 25.31
C GLY A 173 24.48 19.94 26.00
N ASP A 174 23.83 18.78 26.09
CA ASP A 174 24.40 17.58 26.72
C ASP A 174 25.10 16.63 25.73
N ASN A 175 25.15 17.00 24.42
CA ASN A 175 25.62 16.24 23.30
C ASN A 175 24.82 14.96 23.00
N ILE A 176 23.55 14.94 23.38
CA ILE A 176 22.57 13.93 22.95
C ILE A 176 21.57 14.61 22.02
N TYR A 177 21.56 14.19 20.78
CA TYR A 177 20.79 14.78 19.69
C TYR A 177 19.55 13.96 19.37
#